data_4be2deef7a155f22e48f5f124970603c
#
_entry.id   4be2deef7a155f22e48f5f124970603c
#
_cell.length_a   1.000
_cell.length_b   1.000
_cell.length_c   1.000
_cell.angle_alpha   90.00
_cell.angle_beta   90.00
_cell.angle_gamma   90.00
#
_symmetry.space_group_name_H-M   'P 1'
#
loop_
_entity.id
_entity.type
_entity.pdbx_description
1 polymer ?
#
loop_
_entity_poly.entity_id
_entity_poly.type
_entity_poly.pdbx_seq_one_letter_code
_entity_poly.pdbx_strand_id
1 'polypeptide(L)'
;FITMSKEKMAKSKGNILKISDFKKKYNGQVLRLALMSTHYSQPLDWNEKLMDDCQRTLDKWYNCYVPVNKKILIQDDDLNPLYDDLNTPGYIAVLHKLYDKAKEGKQEEKEIFITACKFIGLLGQSKEEWDNFKKQNLKLSENDILKKIDDRNKARDKKDYELADKIR
;
A
#
# COMPACT_ATOMS: atom_id res chain seq x y z
N PHE A 1 13.35 -4.16 17.62
CA PHE A 1 12.20 -4.93 18.16
C PHE A 1 10.88 -4.29 17.73
N ILE A 2 9.81 -5.10 17.73
CA ILE A 2 8.46 -4.63 17.36
C ILE A 2 7.68 -4.31 18.63
N THR A 3 7.06 -3.13 18.66
CA THR A 3 6.09 -2.72 19.69
C THR A 3 4.68 -2.77 19.10
N MET A 4 3.67 -2.83 19.95
CA MET A 4 2.28 -2.69 19.59
C MET A 4 1.65 -1.63 20.51
N SER A 5 1.16 -0.54 19.91
CA SER A 5 0.66 0.61 20.67
C SER A 5 1.68 1.11 21.72
N LYS A 6 2.97 1.19 21.32
CA LYS A 6 4.12 1.58 22.14
C LYS A 6 4.51 0.58 23.24
N GLU A 7 3.85 -0.56 23.37
CA GLU A 7 4.22 -1.62 24.30
C GLU A 7 5.00 -2.73 23.57
N LYS A 8 6.04 -3.27 24.23
CA LYS A 8 6.81 -4.40 23.71
C LYS A 8 5.91 -5.63 23.59
N MET A 9 5.90 -6.27 22.42
CA MET A 9 5.21 -7.55 22.22
C MET A 9 5.79 -8.62 23.15
N ALA A 10 4.95 -9.29 23.94
CA ALA A 10 5.35 -10.38 24.80
C ALA A 10 4.23 -11.43 24.92
N LYS A 11 4.62 -12.72 24.96
CA LYS A 11 3.65 -13.82 25.12
C LYS A 11 2.86 -13.69 26.41
N SER A 12 3.50 -13.27 27.49
CA SER A 12 2.88 -13.05 28.81
C SER A 12 1.82 -11.95 28.84
N LYS A 13 1.87 -11.01 27.86
CA LYS A 13 0.89 -9.91 27.74
C LYS A 13 -0.25 -10.25 26.78
N GLY A 14 -0.21 -11.38 26.08
CA GLY A 14 -1.23 -11.77 25.12
C GLY A 14 -1.32 -10.85 23.89
N ASN A 15 -0.34 -9.93 23.70
CA ASN A 15 -0.34 -8.93 22.63
C ASN A 15 0.51 -9.34 21.42
N ILE A 16 0.69 -10.66 21.21
CA ILE A 16 1.40 -11.17 20.03
C ILE A 16 0.45 -11.23 18.86
N LEU A 17 0.83 -10.55 17.79
CA LEU A 17 0.14 -10.60 16.52
C LEU A 17 0.85 -11.60 15.58
N LYS A 18 0.09 -12.53 15.03
CA LYS A 18 0.60 -13.47 14.04
C LYS A 18 0.51 -12.84 12.65
N ILE A 19 1.56 -12.97 11.85
CA ILE A 19 1.57 -12.52 10.44
C ILE A 19 0.40 -13.13 9.66
N SER A 20 0.00 -14.39 9.99
CA SER A 20 -1.16 -15.05 9.39
C SER A 20 -2.47 -14.28 9.56
N ASP A 21 -2.64 -13.55 10.67
CA ASP A 21 -3.88 -12.82 10.93
C ASP A 21 -3.91 -11.51 10.11
N PHE A 22 -2.76 -10.86 9.96
CA PHE A 22 -2.65 -9.70 9.07
C PHE A 22 -2.84 -10.05 7.60
N LYS A 23 -2.34 -11.19 7.15
CA LYS A 23 -2.51 -11.64 5.76
C LYS A 23 -3.97 -11.88 5.35
N LYS A 24 -4.88 -12.01 6.32
CA LYS A 24 -6.32 -12.06 6.05
C LYS A 24 -6.90 -10.70 5.68
N LYS A 25 -6.32 -9.61 6.22
CA LYS A 25 -6.81 -8.22 6.04
C LYS A 25 -5.97 -7.45 5.03
N TYR A 26 -4.65 -7.64 5.02
CA TYR A 26 -3.71 -6.87 4.22
C TYR A 26 -2.92 -7.75 3.25
N ASN A 27 -2.63 -7.21 2.07
CA ASN A 27 -1.71 -7.85 1.12
C ASN A 27 -0.29 -7.95 1.72
N GLY A 28 0.45 -9.00 1.37
CA GLY A 28 1.81 -9.20 1.85
C GLY A 28 2.76 -8.04 1.54
N GLN A 29 2.53 -7.28 0.47
CA GLN A 29 3.32 -6.10 0.14
C GLN A 29 3.09 -4.94 1.11
N VAL A 30 1.87 -4.81 1.68
CA VAL A 30 1.59 -3.82 2.74
C VAL A 30 2.42 -4.13 3.96
N LEU A 31 2.46 -5.40 4.38
CA LEU A 31 3.27 -5.84 5.51
C LEU A 31 4.77 -5.60 5.25
N ARG A 32 5.23 -5.88 4.02
CA ARG A 32 6.62 -5.63 3.61
C ARG A 32 6.97 -4.15 3.69
N LEU A 33 6.15 -3.27 3.13
CA LEU A 33 6.36 -1.82 3.16
C LEU A 33 6.37 -1.30 4.60
N ALA A 34 5.45 -1.78 5.45
CA ALA A 34 5.40 -1.42 6.86
C ALA A 34 6.67 -1.81 7.62
N LEU A 35 7.20 -3.02 7.38
CA LEU A 35 8.47 -3.44 7.99
C LEU A 35 9.67 -2.60 7.53
N MET A 36 9.68 -2.18 6.27
CA MET A 36 10.76 -1.37 5.68
C MET A 36 10.63 0.14 5.98
N SER A 37 9.49 0.59 6.52
CA SER A 37 9.26 2.01 6.84
C SER A 37 10.09 2.51 8.03
N THR A 38 10.67 1.60 8.79
CA THR A 38 11.56 1.90 9.92
C THR A 38 12.88 1.20 9.70
N HIS A 39 13.99 1.85 10.04
CA HIS A 39 15.32 1.24 9.98
C HIS A 39 15.37 -0.01 10.87
N TYR A 40 15.98 -1.10 10.39
CA TYR A 40 15.98 -2.40 11.09
C TYR A 40 16.55 -2.35 12.50
N SER A 41 17.44 -1.39 12.81
CA SER A 41 18.01 -1.17 14.14
C SER A 41 17.09 -0.40 15.09
N GLN A 42 16.01 0.19 14.59
CA GLN A 42 15.08 1.00 15.36
C GLN A 42 13.82 0.20 15.76
N PRO A 43 13.16 0.58 16.88
CA PRO A 43 11.87 0.01 17.22
C PRO A 43 10.80 0.36 16.17
N LEU A 44 10.04 -0.63 15.74
CA LEU A 44 8.87 -0.45 14.87
C LEU A 44 7.59 -0.55 15.70
N ASP A 45 6.78 0.50 15.72
CA ASP A 45 5.45 0.46 16.34
C ASP A 45 4.40 -0.04 15.34
N TRP A 46 4.03 -1.31 15.51
CA TRP A 46 3.07 -1.99 14.65
C TRP A 46 1.64 -1.63 15.04
N ASN A 47 0.95 -0.88 14.22
CA ASN A 47 -0.43 -0.46 14.48
C ASN A 47 -1.25 -0.38 13.18
N GLU A 48 -2.58 -0.31 13.29
CA GLU A 48 -3.47 -0.27 12.13
C GLU A 48 -3.26 0.98 11.28
N LYS A 49 -2.93 2.11 11.88
CA LYS A 49 -2.65 3.35 11.14
C LYS A 49 -1.47 3.17 10.17
N LEU A 50 -0.38 2.55 10.63
CA LEU A 50 0.78 2.24 9.78
C LEU A 50 0.37 1.35 8.60
N MET A 51 -0.45 0.32 8.85
CA MET A 51 -0.93 -0.57 7.79
C MET A 51 -1.78 0.18 6.77
N ASP A 52 -2.70 1.02 7.22
CA ASP A 52 -3.58 1.79 6.35
C ASP A 52 -2.80 2.85 5.55
N ASP A 53 -1.76 3.46 6.13
CA ASP A 53 -0.87 4.39 5.44
C ASP A 53 -0.07 3.68 4.35
N CYS A 54 0.47 2.49 4.64
CA CYS A 54 1.17 1.65 3.67
C CYS A 54 0.23 1.17 2.55
N GLN A 55 -0.99 0.76 2.90
CA GLN A 55 -2.02 0.38 1.92
C GLN A 55 -2.32 1.53 0.97
N ARG A 56 -2.58 2.74 1.49
CA ARG A 56 -2.83 3.94 0.68
C ARG A 56 -1.64 4.31 -0.21
N THR A 57 -0.43 4.13 0.28
CA THR A 57 0.79 4.37 -0.51
C THR A 57 0.88 3.41 -1.68
N LEU A 58 0.70 2.11 -1.44
CA LEU A 58 0.69 1.10 -2.51
C LEU A 58 -0.46 1.29 -3.50
N ASP A 59 -1.65 1.69 -3.02
CA ASP A 59 -2.78 2.02 -3.90
C ASP A 59 -2.43 3.13 -4.90
N LYS A 60 -1.77 4.20 -4.41
CA LYS A 60 -1.28 5.28 -5.28
C LYS A 60 -0.22 4.79 -6.26
N TRP A 61 0.72 3.98 -5.80
CA TRP A 61 1.82 3.47 -6.62
C TRP A 61 1.32 2.52 -7.71
N TYR A 62 0.35 1.66 -7.40
CA TYR A 62 -0.30 0.79 -8.39
C TYR A 62 -1.09 1.55 -9.45
N ASN A 63 -1.51 2.79 -9.22
CA ASN A 63 -2.14 3.61 -10.26
C ASN A 63 -1.14 4.05 -11.36
N CYS A 64 0.16 4.02 -11.07
CA CYS A 64 1.23 4.26 -12.04
C CYS A 64 1.81 2.96 -12.62
N TYR A 65 1.26 1.78 -12.25
CA TYR A 65 1.79 0.49 -12.67
C TYR A 65 1.75 0.32 -14.18
N VAL A 66 2.89 -0.09 -14.74
CA VAL A 66 3.02 -0.53 -16.13
C VAL A 66 3.81 -1.84 -16.17
N PRO A 67 3.52 -2.76 -17.10
CA PRO A 67 4.35 -3.93 -17.32
C PRO A 67 5.75 -3.51 -17.78
N VAL A 68 6.78 -4.05 -17.12
CA VAL A 68 8.19 -3.82 -17.50
C VAL A 68 8.71 -5.08 -18.14
N ASN A 69 8.94 -5.04 -19.45
CA ASN A 69 9.37 -6.19 -20.26
C ASN A 69 10.84 -6.08 -20.70
N LYS A 70 11.53 -5.03 -20.29
CA LYS A 70 12.95 -4.81 -20.60
C LYS A 70 13.77 -4.67 -19.33
N LYS A 71 15.08 -4.94 -19.43
CA LYS A 71 16.01 -4.70 -18.33
C LYS A 71 16.25 -3.20 -18.19
N ILE A 72 15.88 -2.64 -17.04
CA ILE A 72 16.13 -1.26 -16.69
C ILE A 72 17.14 -1.27 -15.54
N LEU A 73 18.16 -0.43 -15.63
CA LEU A 73 19.14 -0.23 -14.56
C LEU A 73 18.63 0.89 -13.66
N ILE A 74 18.65 0.63 -12.36
CA ILE A 74 18.47 1.66 -11.34
C ILE A 74 19.77 2.44 -11.23
N GLN A 75 19.69 3.76 -11.17
CA GLN A 75 20.89 4.59 -11.01
C GLN A 75 21.53 4.34 -9.63
N ASP A 76 22.86 4.32 -9.57
CA ASP A 76 23.58 4.09 -8.31
C ASP A 76 23.24 5.12 -7.25
N ASP A 77 23.03 6.38 -7.63
CA ASP A 77 22.61 7.44 -6.71
C ASP A 77 21.26 7.13 -6.02
N ASP A 78 20.33 6.48 -6.71
CA ASP A 78 19.06 6.06 -6.15
C ASP A 78 19.23 4.91 -5.13
N LEU A 79 20.30 4.13 -5.24
CA LEU A 79 20.64 3.03 -4.33
C LEU A 79 21.44 3.46 -3.12
N ASN A 80 21.99 4.69 -3.08
CA ASN A 80 22.83 5.19 -1.99
C ASN A 80 22.26 4.94 -0.59
N PRO A 81 20.94 5.11 -0.32
CA PRO A 81 20.39 4.80 1.00
C PRO A 81 20.56 3.33 1.40
N LEU A 82 20.54 2.40 0.44
CA LEU A 82 20.72 0.98 0.74
C LEU A 82 22.19 0.61 0.98
N TYR A 83 23.13 1.38 0.44
CA TYR A 83 24.56 1.24 0.73
C TYR A 83 24.92 1.80 2.10
N ASP A 84 24.09 2.71 2.65
CA ASP A 84 24.24 3.28 3.97
C ASP A 84 23.45 2.45 5.00
N ASP A 85 24.06 1.37 5.47
CA ASP A 85 23.52 0.46 6.51
C ASP A 85 22.08 -0.02 6.22
N LEU A 86 21.77 -0.33 4.97
CA LEU A 86 20.42 -0.78 4.55
C LEU A 86 19.30 0.16 5.00
N ASN A 87 19.50 1.46 4.84
CA ASN A 87 18.53 2.49 5.18
C ASN A 87 17.29 2.40 4.27
N THR A 88 16.43 1.42 4.55
CA THR A 88 15.18 1.21 3.79
C THR A 88 14.21 2.39 3.88
N PRO A 89 14.06 3.12 5.01
CA PRO A 89 13.27 4.36 5.02
C PRO A 89 13.80 5.41 4.04
N GLY A 90 15.12 5.56 3.96
CA GLY A 90 15.77 6.45 2.99
C GLY A 90 15.48 6.04 1.54
N TYR A 91 15.52 4.74 1.25
CA TYR A 91 15.17 4.23 -0.08
C TYR A 91 13.68 4.41 -0.40
N ILE A 92 12.77 4.24 0.57
CA ILE A 92 11.35 4.55 0.38
C ILE A 92 11.15 6.03 0.02
N ALA A 93 11.94 6.95 0.61
CA ALA A 93 11.92 8.36 0.22
C ALA A 93 12.36 8.57 -1.24
N VAL A 94 13.35 7.80 -1.73
CA VAL A 94 13.72 7.79 -3.15
C VAL A 94 12.56 7.29 -4.02
N LEU A 95 11.89 6.21 -3.62
CA LEU A 95 10.72 5.70 -4.34
C LEU A 95 9.59 6.74 -4.43
N HIS A 96 9.36 7.54 -3.39
CA HIS A 96 8.39 8.64 -3.46
C HIS A 96 8.80 9.70 -4.50
N LYS A 97 10.08 10.07 -4.59
CA LYS A 97 10.58 10.99 -5.60
C LYS A 97 10.43 10.44 -7.03
N LEU A 98 10.74 9.14 -7.21
CA LEU A 98 10.54 8.46 -8.49
C LEU A 98 9.05 8.36 -8.87
N TYR A 99 8.18 8.11 -7.88
CA TYR A 99 6.73 8.13 -8.08
C TYR A 99 6.23 9.52 -8.52
N ASP A 100 6.73 10.60 -7.91
CA ASP A 100 6.33 11.96 -8.29
C ASP A 100 6.68 12.29 -9.74
N LYS A 101 7.81 11.79 -10.25
CA LYS A 101 8.15 11.87 -11.67
C LYS A 101 7.23 10.97 -12.52
N ALA A 102 6.99 9.73 -12.08
CA ALA A 102 6.24 8.73 -12.82
C ALA A 102 4.75 9.08 -12.99
N LYS A 103 4.11 9.71 -11.99
CA LYS A 103 2.66 10.01 -12.04
C LYS A 103 2.29 11.00 -13.16
N GLU A 104 3.19 11.91 -13.51
CA GLU A 104 3.01 12.93 -14.54
C GLU A 104 3.89 12.66 -15.77
N GLY A 105 4.76 11.66 -15.67
CA GLY A 105 5.83 11.39 -16.61
C GLY A 105 5.48 10.44 -17.74
N LYS A 106 6.49 10.24 -18.61
CA LYS A 106 6.44 9.33 -19.74
C LYS A 106 6.52 7.87 -19.28
N GLN A 107 6.28 6.95 -20.22
CA GLN A 107 6.36 5.51 -20.00
C GLN A 107 7.69 5.09 -19.34
N GLU A 108 8.81 5.68 -19.74
CA GLU A 108 10.14 5.37 -19.23
C GLU A 108 10.28 5.66 -17.71
N GLU A 109 9.76 6.79 -17.23
CA GLU A 109 9.80 7.16 -15.83
C GLU A 109 8.95 6.21 -14.97
N LYS A 110 7.80 5.75 -15.49
CA LYS A 110 6.97 4.72 -14.85
C LYS A 110 7.74 3.39 -14.77
N GLU A 111 8.39 2.98 -15.84
CA GLU A 111 9.16 1.74 -15.88
C GLU A 111 10.36 1.78 -14.91
N ILE A 112 11.06 2.90 -14.78
CA ILE A 112 12.14 3.11 -13.79
C ILE A 112 11.58 2.99 -12.37
N PHE A 113 10.48 3.69 -12.07
CA PHE A 113 9.83 3.63 -10.76
C PHE A 113 9.40 2.19 -10.39
N ILE A 114 8.72 1.48 -11.31
CA ILE A 114 8.30 0.10 -11.09
C ILE A 114 9.51 -0.82 -10.85
N THR A 115 10.58 -0.63 -11.63
CA THR A 115 11.82 -1.42 -11.47
C THR A 115 12.44 -1.17 -10.10
N ALA A 116 12.51 0.08 -9.64
CA ALA A 116 13.01 0.43 -8.32
C ALA A 116 12.14 -0.15 -7.19
N CYS A 117 10.83 -0.16 -7.34
CA CYS A 117 9.91 -0.82 -6.38
C CYS A 117 10.14 -2.34 -6.33
N LYS A 118 10.26 -2.98 -7.51
CA LYS A 118 10.49 -4.43 -7.60
C LYS A 118 11.83 -4.84 -7.00
N PHE A 119 12.83 -3.99 -7.02
CA PHE A 119 14.14 -4.24 -6.45
C PHE A 119 14.06 -4.59 -4.96
N ILE A 120 13.17 -3.95 -4.20
CA ILE A 120 12.91 -4.28 -2.79
C ILE A 120 11.67 -5.15 -2.57
N GLY A 121 11.16 -5.78 -3.64
CA GLY A 121 10.04 -6.73 -3.58
C GLY A 121 8.67 -6.07 -3.43
N LEU A 122 8.50 -4.82 -3.85
CA LEU A 122 7.21 -4.13 -3.97
C LEU A 122 6.75 -4.13 -5.43
N LEU A 123 5.43 -3.93 -5.66
CA LEU A 123 4.80 -3.93 -6.98
C LEU A 123 5.13 -5.19 -7.82
N GLY A 124 5.29 -6.34 -7.16
CA GLY A 124 5.57 -7.61 -7.80
C GLY A 124 4.37 -8.29 -8.45
N GLN A 125 3.16 -7.84 -8.12
CA GLN A 125 1.89 -8.29 -8.71
C GLN A 125 1.49 -7.37 -9.87
N SER A 126 0.58 -7.83 -10.73
CA SER A 126 -0.06 -6.96 -11.71
C SER A 126 -1.05 -6.00 -11.03
N LYS A 127 -1.43 -4.93 -11.73
CA LYS A 127 -2.49 -4.02 -11.24
C LYS A 127 -3.82 -4.74 -11.05
N GLU A 128 -4.14 -5.67 -11.94
CA GLU A 128 -5.35 -6.48 -11.88
C GLU A 128 -5.36 -7.40 -10.64
N GLU A 129 -4.25 -8.08 -10.36
CA GLU A 129 -4.12 -8.93 -9.15
C GLU A 129 -4.26 -8.09 -7.87
N TRP A 130 -3.69 -6.88 -7.84
CA TRP A 130 -3.84 -5.95 -6.73
C TRP A 130 -5.30 -5.54 -6.52
N ASP A 131 -6.00 -5.15 -7.58
CA ASP A 131 -7.39 -4.73 -7.51
C ASP A 131 -8.32 -5.90 -7.14
N ASN A 132 -8.06 -7.11 -7.63
CA ASN A 132 -8.81 -8.32 -7.26
C ASN A 132 -8.64 -8.66 -5.79
N PHE A 133 -7.43 -8.55 -5.23
CA PHE A 133 -7.21 -8.72 -3.80
C PHE A 133 -8.05 -7.73 -2.98
N LYS A 134 -8.11 -6.46 -3.40
CA LYS A 134 -8.95 -5.44 -2.73
C LYS A 134 -10.42 -5.78 -2.80
N LYS A 135 -10.92 -6.22 -3.96
CA LYS A 135 -12.33 -6.63 -4.13
C LYS A 135 -12.70 -7.79 -3.21
N GLN A 136 -11.84 -8.81 -3.08
CA GLN A 136 -12.06 -9.95 -2.19
C GLN A 136 -12.16 -9.57 -0.71
N ASN A 137 -11.51 -8.47 -0.31
CA ASN A 137 -11.52 -7.99 1.06
C ASN A 137 -12.60 -6.91 1.34
N LEU A 138 -13.44 -6.56 0.35
CA LEU A 138 -14.59 -5.70 0.57
C LEU A 138 -15.65 -6.43 1.39
N LYS A 139 -16.19 -5.73 2.40
CA LYS A 139 -17.29 -6.25 3.23
C LYS A 139 -18.64 -6.31 2.50
N LEU A 140 -18.75 -5.63 1.36
CA LEU A 140 -19.95 -5.54 0.54
C LEU A 140 -19.70 -6.25 -0.78
N SER A 141 -20.67 -7.02 -1.25
CA SER A 141 -20.63 -7.60 -2.59
C SER A 141 -20.76 -6.48 -3.64
N GLU A 142 -20.33 -6.76 -4.86
CA GLU A 142 -20.48 -5.83 -6.00
C GLU A 142 -21.96 -5.47 -6.22
N ASN A 143 -22.88 -6.44 -6.07
CA ASN A 143 -24.32 -6.24 -6.18
C ASN A 143 -24.86 -5.31 -5.07
N ASP A 144 -24.37 -5.41 -3.85
CA ASP A 144 -24.76 -4.52 -2.75
C ASP A 144 -24.29 -3.08 -3.00
N ILE A 145 -23.08 -2.93 -3.56
CA ILE A 145 -22.56 -1.62 -3.93
C ILE A 145 -23.39 -0.99 -5.04
N LEU A 146 -23.68 -1.73 -6.10
CA LEU A 146 -24.51 -1.26 -7.22
C LEU A 146 -25.93 -0.88 -6.75
N LYS A 147 -26.54 -1.69 -5.88
CA LYS A 147 -27.83 -1.37 -5.28
C LYS A 147 -27.78 -0.08 -4.46
N LYS A 148 -26.77 0.12 -3.63
CA LYS A 148 -26.61 1.36 -2.86
C LYS A 148 -26.39 2.58 -3.76
N ILE A 149 -25.65 2.43 -4.86
CA ILE A 149 -25.49 3.52 -5.85
C ILE A 149 -26.85 3.88 -6.48
N ASP A 150 -27.63 2.89 -6.88
CA ASP A 150 -28.96 3.10 -7.45
C ASP A 150 -29.92 3.75 -6.44
N ASP A 151 -29.96 3.24 -5.20
CA ASP A 151 -30.77 3.79 -4.12
C ASP A 151 -30.38 5.26 -3.82
N ARG A 152 -29.08 5.58 -3.83
CA ARG A 152 -28.60 6.96 -3.66
C ARG A 152 -29.02 7.87 -4.81
N ASN A 153 -28.93 7.39 -6.04
CA ASN A 153 -29.36 8.15 -7.21
C ASN A 153 -30.88 8.42 -7.16
N LYS A 154 -31.69 7.41 -6.83
CA LYS A 154 -33.12 7.58 -6.64
C LYS A 154 -33.50 8.58 -5.54
N ALA A 155 -32.73 8.58 -4.43
CA ALA A 155 -32.93 9.57 -3.37
C ALA A 155 -32.61 11.00 -3.85
N ARG A 156 -31.54 11.17 -4.63
CA ARG A 156 -31.17 12.48 -5.23
C ARG A 156 -32.21 12.97 -6.24
N ASP A 157 -32.74 12.08 -7.08
CA ASP A 157 -33.78 12.43 -8.06
C ASP A 157 -35.08 12.89 -7.38
N LYS A 158 -35.35 12.32 -6.19
CA LYS A 158 -36.47 12.76 -5.32
C LYS A 158 -36.13 13.97 -4.45
N LYS A 159 -34.91 14.55 -4.59
CA LYS A 159 -34.39 15.65 -3.78
C LYS A 159 -34.30 15.34 -2.27
N ASP A 160 -34.28 14.05 -1.89
CA ASP A 160 -34.06 13.60 -0.53
C ASP A 160 -32.55 13.50 -0.27
N TYR A 161 -31.95 14.63 0.01
CA TYR A 161 -30.50 14.73 0.20
C TYR A 161 -30.05 14.11 1.52
N GLU A 162 -30.91 14.10 2.56
CA GLU A 162 -30.56 13.45 3.84
C GLU A 162 -30.40 11.95 3.66
N LEU A 163 -31.31 11.31 2.93
CA LEU A 163 -31.21 9.87 2.62
C LEU A 163 -29.97 9.58 1.74
N ALA A 164 -29.74 10.41 0.72
CA ALA A 164 -28.61 10.25 -0.19
C ALA A 164 -27.25 10.34 0.53
N ASP A 165 -27.15 11.19 1.57
CA ASP A 165 -25.92 11.32 2.37
C ASP A 165 -25.76 10.19 3.40
N LYS A 166 -26.85 9.64 3.92
CA LYS A 166 -26.81 8.43 4.78
C LYS A 166 -26.36 7.17 4.03
N ILE A 167 -26.63 7.07 2.73
CA ILE A 167 -26.24 5.93 1.89
C ILE A 167 -24.75 6.03 1.49
N ARG A 168 -24.17 7.20 1.55
CA ARG A 168 -22.78 7.45 1.18
C ARG A 168 -21.79 6.84 2.18
#